data_91a3eda3ca4e4fe1c5f831077c0c5e7f
#
_entry.id   91a3eda3ca4e4fe1c5f831077c0c5e7f
#
_cell.length_a   1.000
_cell.length_b   1.000
_cell.length_c   1.000
_cell.angle_alpha   90.00
_cell.angle_beta   90.00
_cell.angle_gamma   90.00
#
_symmetry.space_group_name_H-M   'P 1'
#
loop_
_entity.id
_entity.type
_entity.pdbx_description
1 polymer ?
#
loop_
_entity_poly.entity_id
_entity_poly.type
_entity_poly.pdbx_seq_one_letter_code
_entity_poly.pdbx_strand_id
1 'polypeptide(L)'
;AASDVYKRQVVIALYQLCPARFRFVVLLAADYTFFCMISGKLLIWLLLATLVTYGTGRWLAAIPVRHSDLHGKALTRKKRGVLALGIVLILGALVTLKYLRVFGVTLAAPIGISYYSLQAISYMTDVYRGTQESCKNPIKVALYLSFFPQIMEGPISRFSETADALYGGNSIQFENLVFGYQRIIWGLFKKMVIADRLAPLVAKVFSNYNNFDGAAILVGVLAYTMQLYICLLYTSDAADDKA
;
A
#
# COMPACT_ATOMS: atom_id res chain seq x y z
N ALA A 1 -7.29 21.13 -0.23
CA ALA A 1 -6.52 21.21 -1.48
C ALA A 1 -5.25 22.07 -1.35
N ALA A 2 -5.32 23.40 -1.09
CA ALA A 2 -4.11 24.25 -0.97
C ALA A 2 -3.20 23.82 0.20
N SER A 3 -3.77 23.54 1.36
CA SER A 3 -3.04 23.10 2.56
C SER A 3 -2.23 21.81 2.32
N ASP A 4 -2.70 20.91 1.48
CA ASP A 4 -2.03 19.63 1.22
C ASP A 4 -0.84 19.77 0.25
N VAL A 5 -0.91 20.76 -0.65
CA VAL A 5 0.20 21.13 -1.53
C VAL A 5 1.36 21.67 -0.71
N TYR A 6 1.10 22.59 0.23
CA TYR A 6 2.15 23.14 1.11
C TYR A 6 2.79 22.07 2.00
N LYS A 7 2.01 21.14 2.52
CA LYS A 7 2.54 20.03 3.33
C LYS A 7 3.52 19.17 2.52
N ARG A 8 3.18 18.84 1.27
CA ARG A 8 4.07 18.08 0.37
C ARG A 8 5.34 18.85 0.07
N GLN A 9 5.25 20.16 -0.20
CA GLN A 9 6.41 21.01 -0.44
C GLN A 9 7.36 21.06 0.76
N VAL A 10 6.81 21.18 1.97
CA VAL A 10 7.61 21.16 3.22
C VAL A 10 8.33 19.82 3.39
N VAL A 11 7.65 18.70 3.16
CA VAL A 11 8.27 17.37 3.23
C VAL A 11 9.40 17.23 2.21
N ILE A 12 9.19 17.67 0.97
CA ILE A 12 10.21 17.63 -0.09
C ILE A 12 11.41 18.51 0.28
N ALA A 13 11.18 19.71 0.80
CA ALA A 13 12.23 20.61 1.24
C ALA A 13 13.05 20.00 2.39
N LEU A 14 12.38 19.47 3.42
CA LEU A 14 13.03 18.79 4.54
C LEU A 14 13.82 17.56 4.09
N TYR A 15 13.28 16.79 3.16
CA TYR A 15 13.96 15.62 2.58
C TYR A 15 15.24 16.00 1.87
N GLN A 16 15.26 17.10 1.09
CA GLN A 16 16.44 17.57 0.37
C GLN A 16 17.50 18.16 1.30
N LEU A 17 17.09 18.90 2.34
CA LEU A 17 17.99 19.51 3.31
C LEU A 17 18.64 18.47 4.22
N CYS A 18 18.00 17.31 4.40
CA CYS A 18 18.50 16.25 5.27
C CYS A 18 19.64 15.48 4.59
N PRO A 19 20.71 15.10 5.34
CA PRO A 19 21.73 14.20 4.84
C PRO A 19 21.12 12.88 4.37
N ALA A 20 21.66 12.27 3.29
CA ALA A 20 21.14 11.06 2.68
C ALA A 20 20.87 9.93 3.70
N ARG A 21 21.74 9.83 4.73
CA ARG A 21 21.61 8.83 5.80
C ARG A 21 20.32 8.92 6.63
N PHE A 22 19.72 10.11 6.74
CA PHE A 22 18.53 10.35 7.57
C PHE A 22 17.27 10.63 6.77
N ARG A 23 17.33 10.66 5.44
CA ARG A 23 16.20 10.95 4.58
C ARG A 23 15.02 10.00 4.78
N PHE A 24 15.28 8.73 5.02
CA PHE A 24 14.23 7.75 5.30
C PHE A 24 13.48 8.05 6.61
N VAL A 25 14.14 8.69 7.59
CA VAL A 25 13.49 9.10 8.84
C VAL A 25 12.52 10.26 8.59
N VAL A 26 12.89 11.19 7.72
CA VAL A 26 12.02 12.30 7.32
C VAL A 26 10.76 11.77 6.64
N LEU A 27 10.89 10.79 5.75
CA LEU A 27 9.75 10.13 5.12
C LEU A 27 8.86 9.44 6.16
N LEU A 28 9.45 8.68 7.08
CA LEU A 28 8.69 8.00 8.13
C LEU A 28 7.93 8.99 9.04
N ALA A 29 8.59 10.09 9.42
CA ALA A 29 7.94 11.12 10.22
C ALA A 29 6.78 11.79 9.48
N ALA A 30 6.95 12.04 8.18
CA ALA A 30 5.90 12.58 7.32
C ALA A 30 4.72 11.62 7.18
N ASP A 31 5.00 10.33 6.96
CA ASP A 31 3.98 9.27 6.86
C ASP A 31 3.15 9.15 8.14
N TYR A 32 3.82 9.11 9.28
CA TYR A 32 3.13 9.00 10.57
C TYR A 32 2.36 10.26 10.92
N THR A 33 2.91 11.44 10.61
CA THR A 33 2.18 12.72 10.77
C THR A 33 0.92 12.73 9.91
N PHE A 34 1.03 12.34 8.64
CA PHE A 34 -0.09 12.22 7.72
C PHE A 34 -1.15 11.25 8.25
N PHE A 35 -0.72 10.07 8.71
CA PHE A 35 -1.63 9.06 9.25
C PHE A 35 -2.31 9.54 10.54
N CYS A 36 -1.58 10.20 11.46
CA CYS A 36 -2.14 10.79 12.68
C CYS A 36 -3.18 11.87 12.38
N MET A 37 -2.95 12.68 11.35
CA MET A 37 -3.91 13.74 10.96
C MET A 37 -5.23 13.17 10.43
N ILE A 38 -5.20 12.01 9.77
CA ILE A 38 -6.39 11.41 9.15
C ILE A 38 -7.07 10.41 10.11
N SER A 39 -6.29 9.53 10.69
CA SER A 39 -6.81 8.38 11.46
C SER A 39 -6.59 8.50 12.97
N GLY A 40 -5.84 9.50 13.44
CA GLY A 40 -5.63 9.79 14.86
C GLY A 40 -5.15 8.57 15.66
N LYS A 41 -5.91 8.19 16.68
CA LYS A 41 -5.58 7.06 17.59
C LYS A 41 -5.48 5.71 16.90
N LEU A 42 -6.00 5.57 15.67
CA LEU A 42 -5.95 4.33 14.91
C LEU A 42 -4.56 4.01 14.35
N LEU A 43 -3.59 4.93 14.50
CA LEU A 43 -2.17 4.68 14.23
C LEU A 43 -1.65 3.43 14.95
N ILE A 44 -2.21 3.10 16.12
CA ILE A 44 -1.80 1.92 16.89
C ILE A 44 -1.92 0.62 16.08
N TRP A 45 -2.91 0.53 15.19
CA TRP A 45 -3.09 -0.66 14.36
C TRP A 45 -2.00 -0.80 13.29
N LEU A 46 -1.53 0.31 12.73
CA LEU A 46 -0.39 0.33 11.81
C LEU A 46 0.91 -0.09 12.53
N LEU A 47 1.12 0.40 13.76
CA LEU A 47 2.26 0.01 14.59
C LEU A 47 2.20 -1.48 14.95
N LEU A 48 1.04 -2.00 15.34
CA LEU A 48 0.84 -3.42 15.62
C LEU A 48 1.09 -4.28 14.37
N ALA A 49 0.56 -3.87 13.21
CA ALA A 49 0.82 -4.56 11.94
C ALA A 49 2.32 -4.58 11.61
N THR A 50 3.02 -3.48 11.85
CA THR A 50 4.48 -3.40 11.67
C THR A 50 5.22 -4.35 12.60
N LEU A 51 4.84 -4.40 13.87
CA LEU A 51 5.44 -5.32 14.86
C LEU A 51 5.21 -6.78 14.48
N VAL A 52 3.99 -7.15 14.11
CA VAL A 52 3.65 -8.51 13.68
C VAL A 52 4.45 -8.88 12.44
N THR A 53 4.51 -7.99 11.44
CA THR A 53 5.22 -8.23 10.18
C THR A 53 6.72 -8.40 10.41
N TYR A 54 7.32 -7.49 11.18
CA TYR A 54 8.73 -7.54 11.52
C TYR A 54 9.06 -8.79 12.35
N GLY A 55 8.28 -9.05 13.41
CA GLY A 55 8.48 -10.21 14.29
C GLY A 55 8.37 -11.52 13.52
N THR A 56 7.35 -11.68 12.69
CA THR A 56 7.16 -12.87 11.86
C THR A 56 8.32 -13.04 10.87
N GLY A 57 8.74 -11.96 10.19
CA GLY A 57 9.88 -12.00 9.27
C GLY A 57 11.18 -12.42 9.97
N ARG A 58 11.47 -11.85 11.14
CA ARG A 58 12.65 -12.23 11.95
C ARG A 58 12.57 -13.66 12.46
N TRP A 59 11.39 -14.09 12.89
CA TRP A 59 11.19 -15.47 13.36
C TRP A 59 11.39 -16.47 12.22
N LEU A 60 10.81 -16.20 11.02
CA LEU A 60 11.03 -17.04 9.83
C LEU A 60 12.51 -17.19 9.47
N ALA A 61 13.28 -16.10 9.56
CA ALA A 61 14.72 -16.12 9.29
C ALA A 61 15.53 -16.85 10.37
N ALA A 62 15.08 -16.83 11.62
CA ALA A 62 15.76 -17.49 12.75
C ALA A 62 15.53 -19.01 12.79
N ILE A 63 14.45 -19.53 12.21
CA ILE A 63 14.11 -20.97 12.26
C ILE A 63 15.24 -21.86 11.71
N PRO A 64 15.79 -21.64 10.51
CA PRO A 64 16.85 -22.51 9.99
C PRO A 64 18.15 -22.44 10.82
N VAL A 65 18.44 -21.27 11.41
CA VAL A 65 19.63 -21.07 12.25
C VAL A 65 19.46 -21.76 13.60
N ARG A 66 18.28 -21.63 14.22
CA ARG A 66 18.01 -22.16 15.57
C ARG A 66 17.74 -23.68 15.58
N HIS A 67 17.35 -24.25 14.47
CA HIS A 67 16.97 -25.65 14.32
C HIS A 67 17.76 -26.28 13.17
N SER A 68 19.09 -26.26 13.27
CA SER A 68 20.00 -26.87 12.30
C SER A 68 19.78 -28.38 12.12
N ASP A 69 19.24 -29.05 13.16
CA ASP A 69 18.93 -30.46 13.15
C ASP A 69 17.67 -30.84 12.35
N LEU A 70 16.83 -29.83 12.05
CA LEU A 70 15.59 -30.05 11.30
C LEU A 70 15.83 -29.83 9.80
N HIS A 71 15.74 -30.90 9.03
CA HIS A 71 15.92 -30.90 7.59
C HIS A 71 14.61 -31.24 6.85
N GLY A 72 14.44 -30.74 5.62
CA GLY A 72 13.36 -31.10 4.73
C GLY A 72 11.95 -30.71 5.21
N LYS A 73 11.04 -31.68 5.26
CA LYS A 73 9.62 -31.46 5.52
C LYS A 73 9.29 -30.85 6.90
N ALA A 74 10.07 -31.19 7.94
CA ALA A 74 9.84 -30.68 9.30
C ALA A 74 10.17 -29.19 9.41
N LEU A 75 11.25 -28.73 8.80
CA LEU A 75 11.63 -27.32 8.72
C LEU A 75 10.56 -26.50 7.98
N THR A 76 10.11 -27.00 6.83
CA THR A 76 9.07 -26.35 6.02
C THR A 76 7.75 -26.25 6.79
N ARG A 77 7.38 -27.29 7.55
CA ARG A 77 6.15 -27.28 8.37
C ARG A 77 6.22 -26.21 9.46
N LYS A 78 7.35 -26.08 10.16
CA LYS A 78 7.54 -25.00 11.17
C LYS A 78 7.47 -23.60 10.53
N LYS A 79 8.18 -23.37 9.42
CA LYS A 79 8.12 -22.11 8.70
C LYS A 79 6.69 -21.78 8.25
N ARG A 80 5.95 -22.77 7.73
CA ARG A 80 4.55 -22.59 7.33
C ARG A 80 3.65 -22.22 8.52
N GLY A 81 3.87 -22.83 9.68
CA GLY A 81 3.12 -22.52 10.90
C GLY A 81 3.32 -21.06 11.35
N VAL A 82 4.56 -20.57 11.34
CA VAL A 82 4.88 -19.18 11.70
C VAL A 82 4.30 -18.19 10.68
N LEU A 83 4.40 -18.50 9.38
CA LEU A 83 3.78 -17.68 8.34
C LEU A 83 2.26 -17.63 8.51
N ALA A 84 1.61 -18.78 8.71
CA ALA A 84 0.17 -18.87 8.92
C ALA A 84 -0.29 -18.06 10.14
N LEU A 85 0.47 -18.10 11.24
CA LEU A 85 0.18 -17.30 12.43
C LEU A 85 0.24 -15.79 12.11
N GLY A 86 1.30 -15.34 11.43
CA GLY A 86 1.42 -13.93 11.02
C GLY A 86 0.27 -13.48 10.11
N ILE A 87 -0.08 -14.30 9.12
CA ILE A 87 -1.19 -14.01 8.20
C ILE A 87 -2.52 -13.96 8.97
N VAL A 88 -2.79 -14.91 9.86
CA VAL A 88 -4.03 -14.94 10.66
C VAL A 88 -4.14 -13.71 11.56
N LEU A 89 -3.04 -13.25 12.17
CA LEU A 89 -3.04 -12.03 12.98
C LEU A 89 -3.37 -10.79 12.14
N ILE A 90 -2.76 -10.63 10.98
CA ILE A 90 -2.99 -9.48 10.09
C ILE A 90 -4.41 -9.53 9.49
N LEU A 91 -4.84 -10.68 8.98
CA LEU A 91 -6.20 -10.85 8.44
C LEU A 91 -7.26 -10.75 9.54
N GLY A 92 -6.98 -11.29 10.72
CA GLY A 92 -7.86 -11.15 11.88
C GLY A 92 -8.10 -9.68 12.23
N ALA A 93 -7.03 -8.87 12.32
CA ALA A 93 -7.16 -7.44 12.53
C ALA A 93 -7.94 -6.74 11.40
N LEU A 94 -7.68 -7.10 10.14
CA LEU A 94 -8.42 -6.56 9.00
C LEU A 94 -9.91 -6.88 9.07
N VAL A 95 -10.25 -8.14 9.34
CA VAL A 95 -11.65 -8.61 9.42
C VAL A 95 -12.36 -7.96 10.59
N THR A 96 -11.73 -7.92 11.76
CA THR A 96 -12.34 -7.31 12.95
C THR A 96 -12.59 -5.81 12.75
N LEU A 97 -11.66 -5.06 12.21
CA LEU A 97 -11.81 -3.61 12.06
C LEU A 97 -12.72 -3.20 10.90
N LYS A 98 -12.76 -3.98 9.83
CA LYS A 98 -13.50 -3.61 8.62
C LYS A 98 -14.88 -4.25 8.54
N TYR A 99 -15.02 -5.50 8.96
CA TYR A 99 -16.23 -6.29 8.71
C TYR A 99 -17.11 -6.51 9.96
N LEU A 100 -16.60 -6.35 11.18
CA LEU A 100 -17.44 -6.41 12.38
C LEU A 100 -18.54 -5.35 12.43
N ARG A 101 -18.40 -4.28 11.64
CA ARG A 101 -19.47 -3.29 11.45
C ARG A 101 -20.77 -3.91 10.94
N VAL A 102 -20.69 -4.98 10.14
CA VAL A 102 -21.86 -5.73 9.65
C VAL A 102 -22.62 -6.38 10.79
N PHE A 103 -21.95 -6.70 11.90
CA PHE A 103 -22.55 -7.29 13.12
C PHE A 103 -22.93 -6.23 14.18
N GLY A 104 -23.05 -4.96 13.79
CA GLY A 104 -23.48 -3.87 14.67
C GLY A 104 -22.38 -3.27 15.55
N VAL A 105 -21.14 -3.74 15.45
CA VAL A 105 -19.99 -3.19 16.17
C VAL A 105 -19.32 -2.10 15.33
N THR A 106 -19.51 -0.84 15.74
CA THR A 106 -18.93 0.33 15.05
C THR A 106 -17.50 0.57 15.49
N LEU A 107 -16.56 -0.23 15.00
CA LEU A 107 -15.15 0.07 15.12
C LEU A 107 -14.73 0.94 13.92
N ALA A 108 -14.03 2.04 14.20
CA ALA A 108 -13.45 2.85 13.13
C ALA A 108 -12.28 2.08 12.51
N ALA A 109 -12.34 1.85 11.19
CA ALA A 109 -11.23 1.26 10.47
C ALA A 109 -10.21 2.34 10.10
N PRO A 110 -8.91 2.12 10.37
CA PRO A 110 -7.88 3.05 9.94
C PRO A 110 -7.78 3.10 8.42
N ILE A 111 -7.39 4.27 7.91
CA ILE A 111 -7.17 4.44 6.47
C ILE A 111 -6.09 3.45 5.98
N GLY A 112 -6.31 2.89 4.80
CA GLY A 112 -5.32 2.01 4.16
C GLY A 112 -5.15 0.62 4.79
N ILE A 113 -5.98 0.21 5.78
CA ILE A 113 -5.83 -1.08 6.47
C ILE A 113 -5.75 -2.26 5.50
N SER A 114 -6.50 -2.25 4.41
CA SER A 114 -6.46 -3.31 3.41
C SER A 114 -5.11 -3.36 2.69
N TYR A 115 -4.58 -2.19 2.33
CA TYR A 115 -3.33 -2.07 1.57
C TYR A 115 -2.12 -2.50 2.40
N TYR A 116 -1.93 -1.91 3.59
CA TYR A 116 -0.79 -2.29 4.42
C TYR A 116 -0.89 -3.73 4.95
N SER A 117 -2.10 -4.27 5.10
CA SER A 117 -2.28 -5.70 5.44
C SER A 117 -1.80 -6.62 4.30
N LEU A 118 -2.14 -6.29 3.05
CA LEU A 118 -1.68 -7.05 1.89
C LEU A 118 -0.17 -6.89 1.66
N GLN A 119 0.38 -5.69 1.87
CA GLN A 119 1.84 -5.46 1.86
C GLN A 119 2.57 -6.28 2.94
N ALA A 120 2.00 -6.33 4.15
CA ALA A 120 2.54 -7.14 5.24
C ALA A 120 2.56 -8.63 4.88
N ILE A 121 1.47 -9.16 4.31
CA ILE A 121 1.37 -10.55 3.86
C ILE A 121 2.36 -10.82 2.72
N SER A 122 2.48 -9.91 1.76
CA SER A 122 3.47 -10.02 0.67
C SER A 122 4.89 -10.14 1.22
N TYR A 123 5.30 -9.22 2.11
CA TYR A 123 6.62 -9.27 2.73
C TYR A 123 6.89 -10.59 3.50
N MET A 124 5.95 -11.01 4.35
CA MET A 124 6.09 -12.26 5.11
C MET A 124 6.19 -13.47 4.19
N THR A 125 5.45 -13.47 3.08
CA THR A 125 5.48 -14.54 2.09
C THR A 125 6.80 -14.57 1.32
N ASP A 126 7.35 -13.41 0.96
CA ASP A 126 8.63 -13.30 0.27
C ASP A 126 9.79 -13.77 1.17
N VAL A 127 9.75 -13.42 2.46
CA VAL A 127 10.72 -13.94 3.45
C VAL A 127 10.58 -15.45 3.63
N TYR A 128 9.34 -15.99 3.66
CA TYR A 128 9.12 -17.44 3.74
C TYR A 128 9.66 -18.18 2.53
N ARG A 129 9.46 -17.65 1.31
CA ARG A 129 9.98 -18.22 0.06
C ARG A 129 11.49 -18.10 -0.07
N GLY A 130 12.12 -17.20 0.70
CA GLY A 130 13.55 -16.91 0.61
C GLY A 130 13.91 -15.99 -0.56
N THR A 131 12.92 -15.39 -1.23
CA THR A 131 13.13 -14.39 -2.29
C THR A 131 13.60 -13.06 -1.73
N GLN A 132 13.29 -12.80 -0.45
CA GLN A 132 13.70 -11.60 0.28
C GLN A 132 14.33 -11.99 1.62
N GLU A 133 15.46 -11.39 1.94
CA GLU A 133 16.04 -11.51 3.27
C GLU A 133 15.22 -10.74 4.31
N SER A 134 15.11 -11.31 5.51
CA SER A 134 14.43 -10.63 6.62
C SER A 134 15.13 -9.33 6.98
N CYS A 135 14.43 -8.24 6.92
CA CYS A 135 14.96 -6.93 7.28
C CYS A 135 15.37 -6.89 8.77
N LYS A 136 16.60 -6.46 9.04
CA LYS A 136 17.11 -6.34 10.43
C LYS A 136 16.62 -5.08 11.13
N ASN A 137 16.24 -4.07 10.38
CA ASN A 137 15.82 -2.77 10.92
C ASN A 137 14.28 -2.64 10.92
N PRO A 138 13.63 -2.56 12.10
CA PRO A 138 12.18 -2.41 12.19
C PRO A 138 11.67 -1.10 11.57
N ILE A 139 12.48 -0.03 11.59
CA ILE A 139 12.14 1.28 11.03
C ILE A 139 11.94 1.18 9.51
N LYS A 140 12.73 0.33 8.85
CA LYS A 140 12.58 0.09 7.41
C LYS A 140 11.25 -0.60 7.09
N VAL A 141 10.88 -1.63 7.87
CA VAL A 141 9.58 -2.30 7.71
C VAL A 141 8.44 -1.33 8.00
N ALA A 142 8.61 -0.47 9.02
CA ALA A 142 7.64 0.57 9.35
C ALA A 142 7.41 1.53 8.16
N LEU A 143 8.47 2.08 7.58
CA LEU A 143 8.38 2.98 6.43
C LEU A 143 7.72 2.30 5.22
N TYR A 144 8.07 1.04 4.93
CA TYR A 144 7.46 0.29 3.83
C TYR A 144 5.95 0.14 3.98
N LEU A 145 5.47 -0.15 5.21
CA LEU A 145 4.04 -0.33 5.47
C LEU A 145 3.28 0.99 5.59
N SER A 146 3.94 2.08 6.02
CA SER A 146 3.30 3.37 6.26
C SER A 146 3.36 4.33 5.08
N PHE A 147 4.10 4.00 4.03
CA PHE A 147 4.39 4.93 2.93
C PHE A 147 3.11 5.51 2.33
N PHE A 148 2.83 6.79 2.65
CA PHE A 148 1.54 7.44 2.43
C PHE A 148 1.08 7.47 0.97
N PRO A 149 1.96 7.57 -0.05
CA PRO A 149 1.51 7.53 -1.45
C PRO A 149 0.92 6.19 -1.86
N GLN A 150 1.35 5.09 -1.22
CA GLN A 150 0.86 3.73 -1.51
C GLN A 150 -0.31 3.32 -0.63
N ILE A 151 -0.38 3.83 0.61
CA ILE A 151 -1.37 3.39 1.60
C ILE A 151 -2.81 3.78 1.23
N MET A 152 -2.98 4.84 0.43
CA MET A 152 -4.29 5.35 0.04
C MET A 152 -4.92 4.49 -1.06
N GLU A 153 -4.27 4.37 -2.20
CA GLU A 153 -4.78 3.67 -3.40
C GLU A 153 -3.64 3.21 -4.33
N GLY A 154 -2.41 3.12 -3.80
CA GLY A 154 -1.26 2.72 -4.61
C GLY A 154 -1.23 1.22 -4.94
N PRO A 155 -0.43 0.81 -5.93
CA PRO A 155 -0.20 -0.60 -6.20
C PRO A 155 0.48 -1.26 -4.99
N ILE A 156 0.17 -2.53 -4.77
CA ILE A 156 0.82 -3.35 -3.75
C ILE A 156 2.20 -3.72 -4.28
N SER A 157 3.20 -2.91 -3.95
CA SER A 157 4.57 -3.14 -4.35
C SER A 157 5.26 -4.15 -3.45
N ARG A 158 6.22 -4.90 -3.99
CA ARG A 158 7.05 -5.81 -3.20
C ARG A 158 8.11 -5.04 -2.44
N PHE A 159 8.47 -5.55 -1.27
CA PHE A 159 9.52 -4.94 -0.44
C PHE A 159 10.86 -4.85 -1.20
N SER A 160 11.23 -5.89 -1.96
CA SER A 160 12.46 -5.92 -2.76
C SER A 160 12.54 -4.83 -3.83
N GLU A 161 11.40 -4.41 -4.37
CA GLU A 161 11.31 -3.41 -5.44
C GLU A 161 11.36 -1.98 -4.89
N THR A 162 10.77 -1.75 -3.72
CA THR A 162 10.63 -0.42 -3.10
C THR A 162 11.74 -0.10 -2.10
N ALA A 163 12.38 -1.11 -1.52
CA ALA A 163 13.36 -0.92 -0.46
C ALA A 163 14.52 -0.02 -0.88
N ASP A 164 15.10 -0.25 -2.06
CA ASP A 164 16.25 0.52 -2.55
C ASP A 164 15.88 1.98 -2.82
N ALA A 165 14.69 2.24 -3.34
CA ALA A 165 14.22 3.60 -3.59
C ALA A 165 13.92 4.35 -2.28
N LEU A 166 13.25 3.71 -1.31
CA LEU A 166 12.87 4.33 -0.03
C LEU A 166 14.07 4.58 0.90
N TYR A 167 15.08 3.70 0.86
CA TYR A 167 16.21 3.74 1.81
C TYR A 167 17.50 4.25 1.21
N GLY A 168 17.60 4.33 -0.11
CA GLY A 168 18.80 4.78 -0.82
C GLY A 168 19.17 6.23 -0.54
N GLY A 169 18.22 7.02 -0.04
CA GLY A 169 18.45 8.44 0.28
C GLY A 169 18.83 9.25 -0.97
N ASN A 170 18.35 8.83 -2.14
CA ASN A 170 18.64 9.49 -3.40
C ASN A 170 18.17 10.95 -3.38
N SER A 171 18.96 11.84 -3.97
CA SER A 171 18.53 13.22 -4.17
C SER A 171 17.49 13.28 -5.30
N ILE A 172 16.53 14.19 -5.16
CA ILE A 172 15.55 14.43 -6.22
C ILE A 172 16.29 15.08 -7.40
N GLN A 173 16.34 14.37 -8.51
CA GLN A 173 16.88 14.90 -9.77
C GLN A 173 15.77 15.59 -10.55
N PHE A 174 16.09 16.69 -11.20
CA PHE A 174 15.10 17.47 -11.95
C PHE A 174 14.45 16.64 -13.08
N GLU A 175 15.22 15.82 -13.76
CA GLU A 175 14.72 14.93 -14.83
C GLU A 175 13.66 13.95 -14.32
N ASN A 176 13.92 13.30 -13.18
CA ASN A 176 12.97 12.37 -12.54
C ASN A 176 11.69 13.10 -12.12
N LEU A 177 11.83 14.33 -11.66
CA LEU A 177 10.70 15.18 -11.27
C LEU A 177 9.82 15.54 -12.48
N VAL A 178 10.45 15.86 -13.62
CA VAL A 178 9.74 16.14 -14.88
C VAL A 178 9.00 14.88 -15.37
N PHE A 179 9.66 13.72 -15.39
CA PHE A 179 9.01 12.46 -15.76
C PHE A 179 7.84 12.09 -14.83
N GLY A 180 8.01 12.25 -13.53
CA GLY A 180 6.94 12.03 -12.57
C GLY A 180 5.73 12.94 -12.81
N TYR A 181 5.96 14.24 -13.04
CA TYR A 181 4.89 15.18 -13.38
C TYR A 181 4.21 14.84 -14.70
N GLN A 182 4.95 14.45 -15.73
CA GLN A 182 4.36 14.03 -17.01
C GLN A 182 3.44 12.83 -16.82
N ARG A 183 3.81 11.82 -16.03
CA ARG A 183 2.97 10.67 -15.73
C ARG A 183 1.72 11.06 -14.97
N ILE A 184 1.84 11.92 -13.96
CA ILE A 184 0.69 12.43 -13.20
C ILE A 184 -0.28 13.16 -14.12
N ILE A 185 0.22 14.07 -14.97
CA ILE A 185 -0.60 14.82 -15.93
C ILE A 185 -1.28 13.86 -16.92
N TRP A 186 -0.56 12.88 -17.42
CA TRP A 186 -1.10 11.88 -18.34
C TRP A 186 -2.19 11.01 -17.68
N GLY A 187 -1.99 10.60 -16.43
CA GLY A 187 -3.01 9.89 -15.66
C GLY A 187 -4.25 10.75 -15.41
N LEU A 188 -4.04 12.03 -15.03
CA LEU A 188 -5.12 12.99 -14.84
C LEU A 188 -5.92 13.24 -16.13
N PHE A 189 -5.23 13.34 -17.25
CA PHE A 189 -5.85 13.45 -18.57
C PHE A 189 -6.75 12.24 -18.87
N LYS A 190 -6.24 11.02 -18.71
CA LYS A 190 -7.04 9.80 -18.89
C LYS A 190 -8.29 9.81 -18.00
N LYS A 191 -8.13 10.19 -16.72
CA LYS A 191 -9.24 10.28 -15.79
C LYS A 191 -10.28 11.30 -16.24
N MET A 192 -9.88 12.53 -16.50
CA MET A 192 -10.81 13.63 -16.79
C MET A 192 -11.48 13.50 -18.17
N VAL A 193 -10.74 13.03 -19.16
CA VAL A 193 -11.23 12.97 -20.55
C VAL A 193 -12.02 11.69 -20.80
N ILE A 194 -11.67 10.57 -20.16
CA ILE A 194 -12.32 9.29 -20.43
C ILE A 194 -13.22 8.87 -19.25
N ALA A 195 -12.64 8.68 -18.07
CA ALA A 195 -13.38 8.10 -16.95
C ALA A 195 -14.52 9.00 -16.47
N ASP A 196 -14.28 10.29 -16.30
CA ASP A 196 -15.30 11.24 -15.84
C ASP A 196 -16.39 11.51 -16.91
N ARG A 197 -16.05 11.30 -18.19
CA ARG A 197 -17.04 11.38 -19.29
C ARG A 197 -17.91 10.14 -19.41
N LEU A 198 -17.40 8.97 -19.02
CA LEU A 198 -18.17 7.74 -18.96
C LEU A 198 -19.09 7.66 -17.74
N ALA A 199 -18.74 8.36 -16.65
CA ALA A 199 -19.49 8.31 -15.40
C ALA A 199 -20.99 8.64 -15.53
N PRO A 200 -21.42 9.70 -16.26
CA PRO A 200 -22.84 10.00 -16.43
C PRO A 200 -23.60 8.92 -17.22
N LEU A 201 -22.96 8.32 -18.24
CA LEU A 201 -23.52 7.22 -19.01
C LEU A 201 -23.76 6.00 -18.11
N VAL A 202 -22.73 5.62 -17.36
CA VAL A 202 -22.79 4.51 -16.39
C VAL A 202 -23.90 4.75 -15.36
N ALA A 203 -23.91 5.94 -14.75
CA ALA A 203 -24.94 6.30 -13.77
C ALA A 203 -26.35 6.23 -14.35
N LYS A 204 -26.57 6.72 -15.58
CA LYS A 204 -27.88 6.69 -16.24
C LYS A 204 -28.39 5.27 -16.50
N VAL A 205 -27.49 4.38 -16.97
CA VAL A 205 -27.87 2.99 -17.26
C VAL A 205 -28.18 2.23 -15.97
N PHE A 206 -27.32 2.35 -14.95
CA PHE A 206 -27.47 1.57 -13.71
C PHE A 206 -28.57 2.10 -12.79
N SER A 207 -28.88 3.40 -12.79
CA SER A 207 -29.98 3.93 -12.00
C SER A 207 -31.37 3.57 -12.56
N ASN A 208 -31.49 3.28 -13.86
CA ASN A 208 -32.76 3.00 -14.54
C ASN A 208 -32.70 1.71 -15.36
N TYR A 209 -31.99 0.68 -14.88
CA TYR A 209 -31.73 -0.54 -15.64
C TYR A 209 -32.99 -1.24 -16.16
N ASN A 210 -34.13 -1.10 -15.47
CA ASN A 210 -35.42 -1.68 -15.91
C ASN A 210 -36.00 -1.06 -17.20
N ASN A 211 -35.49 0.12 -17.57
CA ASN A 211 -36.01 0.87 -18.75
C ASN A 211 -35.07 0.71 -19.97
N PHE A 212 -34.04 -0.10 -19.87
CA PHE A 212 -33.06 -0.30 -20.94
C PHE A 212 -33.07 -1.75 -21.44
N ASP A 213 -32.86 -1.90 -22.74
CA ASP A 213 -32.65 -3.20 -23.36
C ASP A 213 -31.34 -3.85 -22.91
N GLY A 214 -31.27 -5.18 -23.04
CA GLY A 214 -30.09 -5.94 -22.69
C GLY A 214 -28.80 -5.46 -23.38
N ALA A 215 -28.93 -4.98 -24.63
CA ALA A 215 -27.77 -4.40 -25.36
C ALA A 215 -27.28 -3.11 -24.70
N ALA A 216 -28.20 -2.22 -24.27
CA ALA A 216 -27.84 -0.98 -23.59
C ALA A 216 -27.20 -1.25 -22.21
N ILE A 217 -27.68 -2.25 -21.49
CA ILE A 217 -27.08 -2.70 -20.23
C ILE A 217 -25.67 -3.24 -20.48
N LEU A 218 -25.44 -4.05 -21.52
CA LEU A 218 -24.11 -4.53 -21.89
C LEU A 218 -23.14 -3.39 -22.16
N VAL A 219 -23.57 -2.37 -22.93
CA VAL A 219 -22.76 -1.15 -23.16
C VAL A 219 -22.45 -0.44 -21.86
N GLY A 220 -23.41 -0.35 -20.94
CA GLY A 220 -23.20 0.21 -19.60
C GLY A 220 -22.16 -0.54 -18.78
N VAL A 221 -22.19 -1.88 -18.83
CA VAL A 221 -21.18 -2.73 -18.15
C VAL A 221 -19.80 -2.55 -18.75
N LEU A 222 -19.68 -2.50 -20.08
CA LEU A 222 -18.41 -2.25 -20.76
C LEU A 222 -17.86 -0.86 -20.43
N ALA A 223 -18.72 0.17 -20.45
CA ALA A 223 -18.33 1.53 -20.07
C ALA A 223 -17.88 1.61 -18.61
N TYR A 224 -18.55 0.91 -17.69
CA TYR A 224 -18.16 0.83 -16.28
C TYR A 224 -16.81 0.13 -16.11
N THR A 225 -16.60 -0.98 -16.81
CA THR A 225 -15.33 -1.72 -16.80
C THR A 225 -14.18 -0.84 -17.29
N MET A 226 -14.42 -0.10 -18.40
CA MET A 226 -13.42 0.83 -18.93
C MET A 226 -13.13 1.99 -17.98
N GLN A 227 -14.16 2.53 -17.32
CA GLN A 227 -14.03 3.57 -16.31
C GLN A 227 -13.19 3.09 -15.14
N LEU A 228 -13.47 1.90 -14.58
CA LEU A 228 -12.69 1.29 -13.50
C LEU A 228 -11.23 1.04 -13.91
N TYR A 229 -11.02 0.47 -15.09
CA TYR A 229 -9.69 0.19 -15.61
C TYR A 229 -8.83 1.46 -15.71
N ILE A 230 -9.39 2.54 -16.25
CA ILE A 230 -8.70 3.82 -16.39
C ILE A 230 -8.43 4.47 -15.02
N CYS A 231 -9.38 4.38 -14.08
CA CYS A 231 -9.16 4.86 -12.71
C CYS A 231 -8.05 4.07 -12.00
N LEU A 232 -8.01 2.75 -12.17
CA LEU A 232 -6.95 1.90 -11.60
C LEU A 232 -5.59 2.18 -12.24
N LEU A 233 -5.52 2.36 -13.57
CA LEU A 233 -4.29 2.74 -14.25
C LEU A 233 -3.77 4.10 -13.78
N TYR A 234 -4.67 5.08 -13.55
CA TYR A 234 -4.27 6.37 -13.00
C TYR A 234 -3.57 6.24 -11.66
N THR A 235 -4.12 5.42 -10.74
CA THR A 235 -3.52 5.20 -9.43
C THR A 235 -2.21 4.39 -9.52
N SER A 236 -2.15 3.41 -10.41
CA SER A 236 -0.95 2.60 -10.65
C SER A 236 0.16 3.41 -11.31
N ASP A 237 -0.12 4.12 -12.40
CA ASP A 237 0.88 4.94 -13.11
C ASP A 237 1.47 6.04 -12.21
N ALA A 238 0.66 6.61 -11.30
CA ALA A 238 1.12 7.60 -10.34
C ALA A 238 2.02 7.02 -9.23
N ALA A 239 1.92 5.72 -8.97
CA ALA A 239 2.64 5.04 -7.88
C ALA A 239 3.83 4.20 -8.38
N ASP A 240 3.85 3.81 -9.66
CA ASP A 240 4.92 3.01 -10.29
C ASP A 240 6.16 3.83 -10.68
N ASP A 241 6.23 5.08 -10.21
CA ASP A 241 7.40 5.92 -10.49
C ASP A 241 8.60 5.38 -9.73
N LYS A 242 9.32 4.47 -10.40
CA LYS A 242 10.59 3.87 -9.94
C LYS A 242 11.77 4.84 -10.01
N ALA A 243 11.48 6.11 -10.05
CA ALA A 243 12.52 7.12 -10.08
C ALA A 243 13.12 7.42 -8.71
#